data_3f431012377a91c3405ad84abb232f7d
#
_entry.id   3f431012377a91c3405ad84abb232f7d
#
_cell.length_a   1.000
_cell.length_b   1.000
_cell.length_c   1.000
_cell.angle_alpha   90.00
_cell.angle_beta   90.00
_cell.angle_gamma   90.00
#
_symmetry.space_group_name_H-M   'P 1'
#
loop_
_entity.id
_entity.type
_entity.pdbx_description
1 polymer ?
#
loop_
_entity_poly.entity_id
_entity_poly.type
_entity_poly.pdbx_seq_one_letter_code
_entity_poly.pdbx_strand_id
1 'polypeptide(L)'
;MAGASMNDIKARIKSVQSTMQITKAMELVATSKLRRAKEKAESCRPFYEVLKGAIDDVFSSCELRDSAFSKKGEGGRTLYVVIAGDRGLAGGYNANIFRLVANLAREKEGVILPIGKKALEYYKHRNAEIFSDAFPSVAEVGVGDCLAIAEEICNSFKAGNFEQVVLVYTKFVSMISQVPVYEDLLPLVSNHEGEPLEFMPLIESDPEELLEAIVPEFLGGILWSSVCESLASESGARRSAMNAANKNAGEIIDTLMLKYNRARQAVITQEITEIVSGAEVL
;
A
#
# COMPACT_ATOMS: atom_id res chain seq x y z
N MET A 1 -40.37 3.07 23.44
CA MET A 1 -38.92 3.08 23.34
C MET A 1 -38.39 4.01 24.41
N ALA A 2 -37.69 3.51 25.43
CA ALA A 2 -37.13 4.34 26.49
C ALA A 2 -36.14 5.32 25.87
N GLY A 3 -36.41 6.62 25.98
CA GLY A 3 -35.48 7.66 25.49
C GLY A 3 -34.14 7.55 26.19
N ALA A 4 -33.04 7.61 25.44
CA ALA A 4 -31.70 7.63 26.02
C ALA A 4 -31.63 8.76 27.07
N SER A 5 -31.18 8.43 28.28
CA SER A 5 -31.03 9.42 29.35
C SER A 5 -30.11 10.55 28.89
N MET A 6 -30.40 11.79 29.37
CA MET A 6 -29.55 12.96 29.08
C MET A 6 -28.07 12.68 29.41
N ASN A 7 -27.81 11.90 30.45
CA ASN A 7 -26.46 11.47 30.84
C ASN A 7 -25.82 10.53 29.78
N ASP A 8 -26.60 9.62 29.18
CA ASP A 8 -26.12 8.72 28.13
C ASP A 8 -25.74 9.50 26.88
N ILE A 9 -26.55 10.50 26.50
CA ILE A 9 -26.24 11.37 25.35
C ILE A 9 -24.96 12.16 25.61
N LYS A 10 -24.79 12.71 26.80
CA LYS A 10 -23.58 13.44 27.21
C LYS A 10 -22.33 12.56 27.20
N ALA A 11 -22.45 11.34 27.71
CA ALA A 11 -21.36 10.35 27.69
C ALA A 11 -20.95 10.00 26.25
N ARG A 12 -21.95 9.84 25.37
CA ARG A 12 -21.73 9.54 23.95
C ARG A 12 -21.05 10.70 23.20
N ILE A 13 -21.45 11.96 23.47
CA ILE A 13 -20.78 13.16 22.93
C ILE A 13 -19.30 13.14 23.32
N LYS A 14 -19.00 12.93 24.61
CA LYS A 14 -17.62 12.89 25.11
C LYS A 14 -16.80 11.77 24.45
N SER A 15 -17.39 10.60 24.26
CA SER A 15 -16.72 9.46 23.57
C SER A 15 -16.39 9.80 22.12
N VAL A 16 -17.32 10.38 21.36
CA VAL A 16 -17.11 10.78 19.95
C VAL A 16 -16.08 11.90 19.87
N GLN A 17 -16.10 12.88 20.77
CA GLN A 17 -15.09 13.95 20.84
C GLN A 17 -13.69 13.37 21.08
N SER A 18 -13.56 12.41 21.99
CA SER A 18 -12.28 11.73 22.26
C SER A 18 -11.76 10.97 21.02
N THR A 19 -12.66 10.26 20.33
CA THR A 19 -12.33 9.57 19.07
C THR A 19 -11.88 10.56 17.99
N MET A 20 -12.58 11.69 17.85
CA MET A 20 -12.21 12.74 16.90
C MET A 20 -10.83 13.36 17.19
N GLN A 21 -10.46 13.52 18.47
CA GLN A 21 -9.10 13.98 18.82
C GLN A 21 -8.03 12.98 18.40
N ILE A 22 -8.28 11.66 18.59
CA ILE A 22 -7.36 10.60 18.18
C ILE A 22 -7.21 10.59 16.66
N THR A 23 -8.31 10.60 15.90
CA THR A 23 -8.28 10.60 14.43
C THR A 23 -7.60 11.84 13.87
N LYS A 24 -7.77 13.00 14.50
CA LYS A 24 -7.06 14.23 14.12
C LYS A 24 -5.56 14.13 14.35
N ALA A 25 -5.13 13.55 15.47
CA ALA A 25 -3.72 13.28 15.71
C ALA A 25 -3.14 12.31 14.68
N MET A 26 -3.89 11.24 14.33
CA MET A 26 -3.48 10.28 13.30
C MET A 26 -3.39 10.92 11.91
N GLU A 27 -4.27 11.85 11.57
CA GLU A 27 -4.22 12.63 10.32
C GLU A 27 -2.94 13.46 10.23
N LEU A 28 -2.53 14.14 11.32
CA LEU A 28 -1.31 14.93 11.37
C LEU A 28 -0.06 14.04 11.21
N VAL A 29 -0.02 12.91 11.91
CA VAL A 29 1.08 11.94 11.78
C VAL A 29 1.15 11.38 10.37
N ALA A 30 0.02 11.01 9.77
CA ALA A 30 -0.05 10.53 8.40
C ALA A 30 0.44 11.58 7.39
N THR A 31 0.11 12.86 7.60
CA THR A 31 0.59 13.98 6.78
C THR A 31 2.11 14.13 6.83
N SER A 32 2.71 14.02 8.03
CA SER A 32 4.17 14.09 8.19
C SER A 32 4.88 12.90 7.52
N LYS A 33 4.32 11.68 7.67
CA LYS A 33 4.86 10.47 7.04
C LYS A 33 4.75 10.53 5.51
N LEU A 34 3.62 11.01 4.99
CA LEU A 34 3.42 11.20 3.55
C LEU A 34 4.49 12.11 2.95
N ARG A 35 4.78 13.25 3.59
CA ARG A 35 5.81 14.16 3.11
C ARG A 35 7.18 13.49 3.01
N ARG A 36 7.61 12.78 4.07
CA ARG A 36 8.89 12.06 4.07
C ARG A 36 8.96 10.94 3.05
N ALA A 37 7.86 10.18 2.88
CA ALA A 37 7.80 9.11 1.89
C ALA A 37 7.86 9.66 0.46
N LYS A 38 7.19 10.78 0.21
CA LYS A 38 7.23 11.47 -1.08
C LYS A 38 8.63 11.99 -1.40
N GLU A 39 9.29 12.65 -0.45
CA GLU A 39 10.68 13.12 -0.60
C GLU A 39 11.63 11.95 -0.94
N LYS A 40 11.45 10.79 -0.30
CA LYS A 40 12.22 9.57 -0.63
C LYS A 40 11.92 9.06 -2.05
N ALA A 41 10.65 8.93 -2.41
CA ALA A 41 10.25 8.46 -3.74
C ALA A 41 10.80 9.36 -4.85
N GLU A 42 10.72 10.68 -4.68
CA GLU A 42 11.26 11.66 -5.62
C GLU A 42 12.80 11.60 -5.72
N SER A 43 13.50 11.31 -4.64
CA SER A 43 14.97 11.18 -4.66
C SER A 43 15.47 9.89 -5.35
N CYS A 44 14.66 8.83 -5.36
CA CYS A 44 15.03 7.56 -5.97
C CYS A 44 14.71 7.50 -7.48
N ARG A 45 13.75 8.30 -7.94
CA ARG A 45 13.28 8.28 -9.33
C ARG A 45 14.38 8.48 -10.37
N PRO A 46 15.30 9.48 -10.25
CA PRO A 46 16.35 9.67 -11.26
C PRO A 46 17.28 8.46 -11.41
N PHE A 47 17.61 7.80 -10.29
CA PHE A 47 18.44 6.59 -10.32
C PHE A 47 17.74 5.45 -11.06
N TYR A 48 16.46 5.25 -10.79
CA TYR A 48 15.64 4.25 -11.46
C TYR A 48 15.50 4.51 -12.96
N GLU A 49 15.26 5.77 -13.37
CA GLU A 49 15.14 6.16 -14.77
C GLU A 49 16.44 5.89 -15.55
N VAL A 50 17.62 6.16 -14.93
CA VAL A 50 18.93 5.88 -15.54
C VAL A 50 19.15 4.37 -15.67
N LEU A 51 18.86 3.59 -14.61
CA LEU A 51 19.00 2.13 -14.67
C LEU A 51 18.09 1.49 -15.72
N LYS A 52 16.84 1.97 -15.79
CA LYS A 52 15.89 1.51 -16.79
C LYS A 52 16.39 1.78 -18.21
N GLY A 53 16.85 3.01 -18.46
CA GLY A 53 17.46 3.36 -19.75
C GLY A 53 18.66 2.46 -20.08
N ALA A 54 19.56 2.23 -19.15
CA ALA A 54 20.72 1.37 -19.37
C ALA A 54 20.33 -0.08 -19.69
N ILE A 55 19.32 -0.63 -19.04
CA ILE A 55 18.80 -1.97 -19.34
C ILE A 55 18.11 -2.01 -20.70
N ASP A 56 17.27 -1.04 -21.00
CA ASP A 56 16.62 -0.93 -22.31
C ASP A 56 17.66 -0.83 -23.45
N ASP A 57 18.77 -0.09 -23.25
CA ASP A 57 19.89 0.03 -24.18
C ASP A 57 20.63 -1.30 -24.36
N VAL A 58 20.92 -2.01 -23.26
CA VAL A 58 21.59 -3.33 -23.28
C VAL A 58 20.72 -4.36 -24.00
N PHE A 59 19.41 -4.41 -23.68
CA PHE A 59 18.46 -5.31 -24.33
C PHE A 59 18.28 -5.03 -25.82
N SER A 60 18.39 -3.76 -26.21
CA SER A 60 18.25 -3.35 -27.63
C SER A 60 19.49 -3.61 -28.44
N SER A 61 20.68 -3.59 -27.81
CA SER A 61 21.97 -3.72 -28.49
C SER A 61 22.45 -5.16 -28.67
N CYS A 62 21.94 -6.10 -27.87
CA CYS A 62 22.36 -7.50 -27.91
C CYS A 62 21.20 -8.40 -28.36
N GLU A 63 21.52 -9.49 -29.08
CA GLU A 63 20.57 -10.59 -29.35
C GLU A 63 20.29 -11.39 -28.05
N LEU A 64 19.91 -10.68 -26.97
CA LEU A 64 19.68 -11.24 -25.63
C LEU A 64 18.34 -12.00 -25.51
N ARG A 65 17.69 -12.30 -26.64
CA ARG A 65 16.47 -13.14 -26.67
C ARG A 65 16.65 -14.51 -26.04
N ASP A 66 17.88 -14.96 -25.89
CA ASP A 66 18.27 -16.26 -25.33
C ASP A 66 18.81 -16.20 -23.89
N SER A 67 18.85 -15.03 -23.27
CA SER A 67 19.29 -14.87 -21.88
C SER A 67 18.37 -15.61 -20.90
N ALA A 68 18.96 -16.06 -19.78
CA ALA A 68 18.24 -16.69 -18.67
C ALA A 68 17.12 -15.80 -18.08
N PHE A 69 17.22 -14.47 -18.24
CA PHE A 69 16.22 -13.51 -17.77
C PHE A 69 15.13 -13.18 -18.80
N SER A 70 15.28 -13.58 -20.06
CA SER A 70 14.32 -13.31 -21.14
C SER A 70 13.39 -14.46 -21.43
N LYS A 71 13.78 -15.68 -21.04
CA LYS A 71 12.97 -16.89 -21.22
C LYS A 71 12.01 -17.08 -20.06
N LYS A 72 10.79 -17.44 -20.36
CA LYS A 72 9.87 -17.94 -19.32
C LYS A 72 10.46 -19.19 -18.69
N GLY A 73 10.47 -19.25 -17.37
CA GLY A 73 10.89 -20.46 -16.67
C GLY A 73 9.91 -21.62 -16.95
N GLU A 74 10.40 -22.84 -16.81
CA GLU A 74 9.60 -24.07 -17.08
C GLU A 74 8.61 -24.40 -15.94
N GLY A 75 8.69 -23.69 -14.81
CA GLY A 75 7.98 -24.02 -13.56
C GLY A 75 6.45 -23.80 -13.58
N GLY A 76 5.90 -23.15 -14.60
CA GLY A 76 4.45 -22.88 -14.72
C GLY A 76 3.83 -22.04 -13.58
N ARG A 77 4.63 -21.58 -12.61
CA ARG A 77 4.19 -20.87 -11.40
C ARG A 77 4.62 -19.40 -11.43
N THR A 78 3.79 -18.53 -10.90
CA THR A 78 4.09 -17.10 -10.81
C THR A 78 4.49 -16.73 -9.39
N LEU A 79 5.58 -15.97 -9.22
CA LEU A 79 5.93 -15.33 -7.96
C LEU A 79 5.28 -13.94 -7.89
N TYR A 80 4.39 -13.74 -6.94
CA TYR A 80 3.79 -12.44 -6.68
C TYR A 80 4.51 -11.75 -5.51
N VAL A 81 5.25 -10.69 -5.81
CA VAL A 81 5.83 -9.80 -4.79
C VAL A 81 4.76 -8.77 -4.41
N VAL A 82 4.22 -8.86 -3.20
CA VAL A 82 3.05 -8.09 -2.78
C VAL A 82 3.42 -7.11 -1.68
N ILE A 83 3.43 -5.81 -2.01
CA ILE A 83 3.72 -4.75 -1.05
C ILE A 83 2.39 -4.21 -0.49
N ALA A 84 2.16 -4.41 0.83
CA ALA A 84 1.01 -3.86 1.53
C ALA A 84 1.44 -3.15 2.82
N GLY A 85 0.51 -2.45 3.46
CA GLY A 85 0.81 -1.65 4.64
C GLY A 85 1.06 -2.49 5.90
N ASP A 86 1.70 -1.86 6.88
CA ASP A 86 1.94 -2.45 8.20
C ASP A 86 0.73 -2.28 9.13
N ARG A 87 -0.10 -1.26 8.90
CA ARG A 87 -1.20 -0.86 9.79
C ARG A 87 -2.52 -0.76 9.05
N GLY A 88 -3.61 -0.86 9.80
CA GLY A 88 -4.96 -0.59 9.32
C GLY A 88 -5.30 0.90 9.28
N LEU A 89 -6.59 1.18 9.17
CA LEU A 89 -7.18 2.53 9.16
C LEU A 89 -6.70 3.41 7.98
N ALA A 90 -6.33 2.79 6.88
CA ALA A 90 -5.94 3.43 5.62
C ALA A 90 -7.02 3.27 4.54
N GLY A 91 -8.30 3.28 4.92
CA GLY A 91 -9.40 3.07 3.98
C GLY A 91 -9.32 1.71 3.28
N GLY A 92 -9.48 1.71 1.96
CA GLY A 92 -9.42 0.52 1.13
C GLY A 92 -8.02 0.09 0.68
N TYR A 93 -6.95 0.75 1.11
CA TYR A 93 -5.58 0.55 0.63
C TYR A 93 -5.17 -0.92 0.54
N ASN A 94 -5.15 -1.64 1.68
CA ASN A 94 -4.75 -3.05 1.71
C ASN A 94 -5.75 -3.95 0.96
N ALA A 95 -7.06 -3.70 1.11
CA ALA A 95 -8.08 -4.53 0.47
C ALA A 95 -8.03 -4.46 -1.06
N ASN A 96 -7.68 -3.31 -1.62
CA ASN A 96 -7.57 -3.13 -3.06
C ASN A 96 -6.37 -3.90 -3.64
N ILE A 97 -5.22 -3.92 -2.95
CA ILE A 97 -4.05 -4.72 -3.33
C ILE A 97 -4.42 -6.21 -3.32
N PHE A 98 -5.01 -6.70 -2.24
CA PHE A 98 -5.37 -8.11 -2.13
C PHE A 98 -6.40 -8.54 -3.18
N ARG A 99 -7.32 -7.64 -3.55
CA ARG A 99 -8.28 -7.89 -4.63
C ARG A 99 -7.58 -7.99 -5.98
N LEU A 100 -6.60 -7.12 -6.25
CA LEU A 100 -5.82 -7.16 -7.48
C LEU A 100 -5.05 -8.47 -7.59
N VAL A 101 -4.30 -8.87 -6.56
CA VAL A 101 -3.60 -10.16 -6.54
C VAL A 101 -4.56 -11.33 -6.71
N ALA A 102 -5.71 -11.31 -6.03
CA ALA A 102 -6.71 -12.37 -6.17
C ALA A 102 -7.28 -12.49 -7.59
N ASN A 103 -7.36 -11.39 -8.33
CA ASN A 103 -7.76 -11.41 -9.74
C ASN A 103 -6.65 -12.00 -10.62
N LEU A 104 -5.40 -11.61 -10.43
CA LEU A 104 -4.24 -12.15 -11.16
C LEU A 104 -4.04 -13.64 -10.88
N ALA A 105 -4.15 -14.06 -9.62
CA ALA A 105 -3.98 -15.45 -9.19
C ALA A 105 -5.12 -16.39 -9.62
N ARG A 106 -6.23 -15.88 -10.15
CA ARG A 106 -7.27 -16.72 -10.78
C ARG A 106 -6.81 -17.30 -12.11
N GLU A 107 -5.93 -16.62 -12.80
CA GLU A 107 -5.41 -17.03 -14.10
C GLU A 107 -4.18 -17.92 -13.96
N LYS A 108 -3.38 -17.71 -12.89
CA LYS A 108 -2.13 -18.44 -12.65
C LYS A 108 -1.94 -18.69 -11.17
N GLU A 109 -1.77 -19.96 -10.82
CA GLU A 109 -1.36 -20.35 -9.46
C GLU A 109 0.02 -19.77 -9.13
N GLY A 110 0.18 -19.25 -7.92
CA GLY A 110 1.38 -18.51 -7.59
C GLY A 110 1.82 -18.63 -6.14
N VAL A 111 3.08 -18.35 -5.94
CA VAL A 111 3.74 -18.21 -4.64
C VAL A 111 3.78 -16.74 -4.27
N ILE A 112 3.66 -16.42 -3.00
CA ILE A 112 3.60 -15.04 -2.52
C ILE A 112 4.88 -14.67 -1.78
N LEU A 113 5.49 -13.54 -2.15
CA LEU A 113 6.48 -12.85 -1.35
C LEU A 113 5.82 -11.61 -0.71
N PRO A 114 5.33 -11.71 0.52
CA PRO A 114 4.66 -10.60 1.18
C PRO A 114 5.67 -9.62 1.78
N ILE A 115 5.55 -8.34 1.46
CA ILE A 115 6.28 -7.23 2.08
C ILE A 115 5.26 -6.39 2.86
N GLY A 116 5.41 -6.35 4.20
CA GLY A 116 4.52 -5.65 5.12
C GLY A 116 3.58 -6.56 5.93
N LYS A 117 3.26 -6.11 7.15
CA LYS A 117 2.51 -6.91 8.15
C LYS A 117 1.16 -7.38 7.65
N LYS A 118 0.44 -6.51 6.96
CA LYS A 118 -0.91 -6.83 6.47
C LYS A 118 -0.90 -7.82 5.32
N ALA A 119 0.13 -7.81 4.47
CA ALA A 119 0.31 -8.83 3.45
C ALA A 119 0.60 -10.19 4.11
N LEU A 120 1.59 -10.25 4.99
CA LEU A 120 1.98 -11.48 5.67
C LEU A 120 0.81 -12.10 6.46
N GLU A 121 0.11 -11.31 7.27
CA GLU A 121 -1.07 -11.76 8.01
C GLU A 121 -2.16 -12.31 7.07
N TYR A 122 -2.46 -11.58 5.99
CA TYR A 122 -3.52 -11.94 5.06
C TYR A 122 -3.27 -13.26 4.36
N TYR A 123 -2.04 -13.49 3.88
CA TYR A 123 -1.71 -14.71 3.14
C TYR A 123 -1.46 -15.91 4.06
N LYS A 124 -0.87 -15.71 5.26
CA LYS A 124 -0.78 -16.77 6.28
C LYS A 124 -2.16 -17.29 6.69
N HIS A 125 -3.13 -16.41 6.90
CA HIS A 125 -4.51 -16.83 7.24
C HIS A 125 -5.22 -17.61 6.11
N ARG A 126 -4.76 -17.49 4.88
CA ARG A 126 -5.31 -18.23 3.72
C ARG A 126 -4.53 -19.48 3.36
N ASN A 127 -3.51 -19.82 4.14
CA ASN A 127 -2.60 -20.92 3.86
C ASN A 127 -1.99 -20.84 2.44
N ALA A 128 -1.76 -19.61 1.96
CA ALA A 128 -1.06 -19.40 0.70
C ALA A 128 0.40 -19.83 0.86
N GLU A 129 0.99 -20.34 -0.20
CA GLU A 129 2.40 -20.66 -0.23
C GLU A 129 3.22 -19.37 -0.18
N ILE A 130 4.09 -19.24 0.82
CA ILE A 130 4.92 -18.06 1.05
C ILE A 130 6.35 -18.38 0.66
N PHE A 131 6.94 -17.57 -0.21
CA PHE A 131 8.32 -17.70 -0.67
C PHE A 131 9.30 -17.35 0.46
N SER A 132 9.09 -16.21 1.12
CA SER A 132 9.88 -15.76 2.25
C SER A 132 9.02 -14.91 3.17
N ASP A 133 9.22 -14.98 4.50
CA ASP A 133 8.55 -14.14 5.49
C ASP A 133 9.53 -13.21 6.24
N ALA A 134 10.71 -13.02 5.66
CA ALA A 134 11.80 -12.21 6.23
C ALA A 134 11.50 -10.71 6.29
N PHE A 135 10.52 -10.20 5.51
CA PHE A 135 10.22 -8.79 5.37
C PHE A 135 8.84 -8.41 5.94
N PRO A 136 8.61 -8.59 7.24
CA PRO A 136 7.29 -8.44 7.85
C PRO A 136 6.84 -6.97 7.97
N SER A 137 7.74 -5.98 7.84
CA SER A 137 7.42 -4.55 7.99
C SER A 137 7.93 -3.76 6.80
N VAL A 138 7.01 -3.19 6.02
CA VAL A 138 7.37 -2.35 4.85
C VAL A 138 8.11 -1.07 5.26
N ALA A 139 7.86 -0.56 6.47
CA ALA A 139 8.52 0.64 6.96
C ALA A 139 10.00 0.43 7.34
N GLU A 140 10.41 -0.81 7.57
CA GLU A 140 11.76 -1.21 7.96
C GLU A 140 12.60 -1.67 6.76
N VAL A 141 11.97 -2.00 5.63
CA VAL A 141 12.66 -2.37 4.39
C VAL A 141 13.49 -1.20 3.88
N GLY A 142 14.77 -1.42 3.67
CA GLY A 142 15.74 -0.49 3.10
C GLY A 142 16.19 -0.89 1.70
N VAL A 143 17.11 -0.10 1.13
CA VAL A 143 17.70 -0.39 -0.20
C VAL A 143 18.41 -1.73 -0.18
N GLY A 144 19.21 -2.01 0.87
CA GLY A 144 19.94 -3.27 0.99
C GLY A 144 19.03 -4.50 1.04
N ASP A 145 17.86 -4.37 1.71
CA ASP A 145 16.88 -5.46 1.72
C ASP A 145 16.27 -5.66 0.34
N CYS A 146 15.98 -4.57 -0.39
CA CYS A 146 15.45 -4.66 -1.76
C CYS A 146 16.44 -5.33 -2.71
N LEU A 147 17.75 -5.06 -2.58
CA LEU A 147 18.80 -5.73 -3.35
C LEU A 147 18.88 -7.21 -3.00
N ALA A 148 18.84 -7.56 -1.71
CA ALA A 148 18.85 -8.96 -1.29
C ALA A 148 17.60 -9.73 -1.79
N ILE A 149 16.43 -9.11 -1.75
CA ILE A 149 15.19 -9.66 -2.35
C ILE A 149 15.36 -9.87 -3.85
N ALA A 150 15.94 -8.90 -4.56
CA ALA A 150 16.15 -8.98 -5.99
C ALA A 150 17.12 -10.12 -6.37
N GLU A 151 18.21 -10.28 -5.64
CA GLU A 151 19.15 -11.39 -5.82
C GLU A 151 18.47 -12.75 -5.59
N GLU A 152 17.69 -12.89 -4.52
CA GLU A 152 16.95 -14.13 -4.22
C GLU A 152 15.93 -14.46 -5.31
N ILE A 153 15.21 -13.46 -5.82
CA ILE A 153 14.27 -13.59 -6.93
C ILE A 153 15.00 -14.03 -8.20
N CYS A 154 16.11 -13.36 -8.58
CA CYS A 154 16.90 -13.67 -9.76
C CYS A 154 17.44 -15.11 -9.72
N ASN A 155 18.00 -15.51 -8.58
CA ASN A 155 18.53 -16.87 -8.39
C ASN A 155 17.44 -17.93 -8.52
N SER A 156 16.27 -17.69 -7.92
CA SER A 156 15.12 -18.60 -7.99
C SER A 156 14.54 -18.67 -9.40
N PHE A 157 14.53 -17.56 -10.13
CA PHE A 157 14.05 -17.51 -11.51
C PHE A 157 15.00 -18.25 -12.45
N LYS A 158 16.32 -18.04 -12.33
CA LYS A 158 17.33 -18.79 -13.10
C LYS A 158 17.30 -20.29 -12.82
N ALA A 159 16.97 -20.70 -11.59
CA ALA A 159 16.76 -22.09 -11.22
C ALA A 159 15.49 -22.73 -11.82
N GLY A 160 14.65 -21.96 -12.53
CA GLY A 160 13.42 -22.44 -13.17
C GLY A 160 12.24 -22.62 -12.18
N ASN A 161 12.32 -22.11 -10.95
CA ASN A 161 11.26 -22.27 -9.95
C ASN A 161 9.98 -21.51 -10.31
N PHE A 162 10.10 -20.44 -11.12
CA PHE A 162 9.00 -19.56 -11.53
C PHE A 162 9.03 -19.30 -13.03
N GLU A 163 7.86 -19.28 -13.66
CA GLU A 163 7.69 -18.84 -15.06
C GLU A 163 7.68 -17.32 -15.17
N GLN A 164 7.18 -16.64 -14.13
CA GLN A 164 6.99 -15.19 -14.13
C GLN A 164 7.13 -14.64 -12.71
N VAL A 165 7.63 -13.42 -12.61
CA VAL A 165 7.67 -12.65 -11.36
C VAL A 165 6.89 -11.36 -11.56
N VAL A 166 5.89 -11.14 -10.71
CA VAL A 166 4.98 -9.99 -10.79
C VAL A 166 5.04 -9.19 -9.49
N LEU A 167 5.34 -7.92 -9.60
CA LEU A 167 5.30 -6.98 -8.49
C LEU A 167 3.91 -6.35 -8.40
N VAL A 168 3.31 -6.37 -7.20
CA VAL A 168 2.01 -5.74 -6.95
C VAL A 168 2.15 -4.73 -5.80
N TYR A 169 1.89 -3.47 -6.12
CA TYR A 169 2.04 -2.37 -5.18
C TYR A 169 0.99 -1.29 -5.41
N THR A 170 1.00 -0.21 -4.62
CA THR A 170 0.10 0.92 -4.84
C THR A 170 0.88 2.14 -5.28
N LYS A 171 0.62 2.58 -6.51
CA LYS A 171 1.19 3.79 -7.08
C LYS A 171 0.58 5.04 -6.45
N PHE A 172 1.44 5.98 -6.08
CA PHE A 172 1.02 7.28 -5.56
C PHE A 172 0.77 8.26 -6.70
N VAL A 173 -0.49 8.45 -7.08
CA VAL A 173 -0.87 9.41 -8.13
C VAL A 173 -1.08 10.80 -7.53
N SER A 174 -1.83 10.86 -6.42
CA SER A 174 -2.11 12.12 -5.71
C SER A 174 -2.54 11.84 -4.26
N MET A 175 -2.72 12.91 -3.47
CA MET A 175 -3.24 12.78 -2.10
C MET A 175 -4.64 12.15 -2.02
N ILE A 176 -5.41 12.21 -3.10
CA ILE A 176 -6.79 11.70 -3.16
C ILE A 176 -6.85 10.36 -3.90
N SER A 177 -5.89 10.11 -4.81
CA SER A 177 -5.88 8.94 -5.68
C SER A 177 -4.63 8.10 -5.45
N GLN A 178 -4.82 6.88 -4.97
CA GLN A 178 -3.82 5.82 -4.86
C GLN A 178 -4.35 4.61 -5.62
N VAL A 179 -3.59 4.15 -6.61
CA VAL A 179 -4.03 3.11 -7.53
C VAL A 179 -3.19 1.86 -7.34
N PRO A 180 -3.80 0.71 -7.01
CA PRO A 180 -3.08 -0.55 -7.01
C PRO A 180 -2.72 -0.92 -8.46
N VAL A 181 -1.46 -1.24 -8.68
CA VAL A 181 -0.90 -1.60 -9.99
C VAL A 181 -0.08 -2.89 -9.86
N TYR A 182 0.15 -3.53 -10.99
CA TYR A 182 1.12 -4.61 -11.08
C TYR A 182 2.11 -4.31 -12.21
N GLU A 183 3.32 -4.83 -12.06
CA GLU A 183 4.39 -4.75 -13.04
C GLU A 183 5.04 -6.13 -13.19
N ASP A 184 5.22 -6.58 -14.41
CA ASP A 184 5.96 -7.80 -14.69
C ASP A 184 7.45 -7.50 -14.54
N LEU A 185 8.10 -8.16 -13.59
CA LEU A 185 9.52 -8.00 -13.32
C LEU A 185 10.36 -8.95 -14.16
N LEU A 186 9.95 -10.20 -14.26
CA LEU A 186 10.60 -11.24 -15.04
C LEU A 186 9.55 -12.15 -15.72
N PRO A 187 9.80 -12.65 -16.93
CA PRO A 187 10.99 -12.38 -17.75
C PRO A 187 11.06 -10.93 -18.22
N LEU A 188 12.28 -10.44 -18.48
CA LEU A 188 12.48 -9.14 -19.06
C LEU A 188 12.05 -9.17 -20.53
N VAL A 189 11.17 -8.27 -20.91
CA VAL A 189 10.69 -8.11 -22.28
C VAL A 189 11.20 -6.77 -22.81
N SER A 190 11.92 -6.80 -23.92
CA SER A 190 12.29 -5.56 -24.61
C SER A 190 11.04 -4.84 -25.12
N ASN A 191 10.83 -3.61 -24.67
CA ASN A 191 9.76 -2.76 -25.16
C ASN A 191 10.14 -2.00 -26.44
N HIS A 192 11.38 -2.18 -26.93
CA HIS A 192 11.79 -1.58 -28.19
C HIS A 192 11.36 -2.43 -29.38
N GLU A 193 10.18 -2.14 -29.92
CA GLU A 193 9.81 -2.54 -31.26
C GLU A 193 10.53 -1.61 -32.28
N GLY A 194 11.76 -1.97 -32.64
CA GLY A 194 12.26 -1.70 -34.00
C GLY A 194 12.83 -0.33 -34.34
N GLU A 195 13.05 0.60 -33.42
CA GLU A 195 13.88 1.77 -33.75
C GLU A 195 15.36 1.45 -33.48
N PRO A 196 16.26 1.52 -34.51
CA PRO A 196 17.68 1.33 -34.27
C PRO A 196 18.19 2.44 -33.35
N LEU A 197 18.90 2.04 -32.28
CA LEU A 197 19.60 2.98 -31.42
C LEU A 197 20.50 3.88 -32.27
N GLU A 198 20.45 5.20 -32.09
CA GLU A 198 21.34 6.17 -32.74
C GLU A 198 22.82 5.89 -32.37
N PHE A 199 23.05 5.24 -31.24
CA PHE A 199 24.35 4.77 -30.75
C PHE A 199 24.21 3.36 -30.16
N MET A 200 24.95 2.40 -30.73
CA MET A 200 25.13 1.10 -30.12
C MET A 200 26.16 1.23 -28.99
N PRO A 201 25.81 0.94 -27.72
CA PRO A 201 26.81 0.90 -26.65
C PRO A 201 27.83 -0.19 -26.93
N LEU A 202 29.14 0.14 -26.80
CA LEU A 202 30.21 -0.85 -26.90
C LEU A 202 30.22 -1.66 -25.60
N ILE A 203 29.82 -2.92 -25.69
CA ILE A 203 29.86 -3.86 -24.56
C ILE A 203 31.20 -4.60 -24.65
N GLU A 204 32.07 -4.35 -23.68
CA GLU A 204 33.41 -4.96 -23.60
C GLU A 204 33.41 -6.34 -22.91
N SER A 205 32.38 -6.65 -22.12
CA SER A 205 32.19 -7.91 -21.40
C SER A 205 31.22 -8.85 -22.11
N ASP A 206 31.16 -10.10 -21.65
CA ASP A 206 30.12 -11.03 -22.09
C ASP A 206 28.74 -10.44 -21.74
N PRO A 207 27.83 -10.35 -22.71
CA PRO A 207 26.49 -9.83 -22.47
C PRO A 207 25.74 -10.55 -21.35
N GLU A 208 25.96 -11.83 -21.14
CA GLU A 208 25.32 -12.61 -20.10
C GLU A 208 25.87 -12.28 -18.71
N GLU A 209 27.19 -12.11 -18.57
CA GLU A 209 27.85 -11.64 -17.34
C GLU A 209 27.37 -10.21 -16.97
N LEU A 210 27.19 -9.34 -17.97
CA LEU A 210 26.69 -8.00 -17.77
C LEU A 210 25.26 -8.00 -17.23
N LEU A 211 24.38 -8.83 -17.80
CA LEU A 211 22.99 -8.97 -17.32
C LEU A 211 22.94 -9.56 -15.92
N GLU A 212 23.77 -10.55 -15.62
CA GLU A 212 23.85 -11.13 -14.27
C GLU A 212 24.22 -10.09 -13.22
N ALA A 213 25.03 -9.10 -13.56
CA ALA A 213 25.39 -8.01 -12.66
C ALA A 213 24.31 -6.92 -12.57
N ILE A 214 23.68 -6.53 -13.70
CA ILE A 214 22.80 -5.37 -13.75
C ILE A 214 21.36 -5.71 -13.34
N VAL A 215 20.84 -6.89 -13.71
CA VAL A 215 19.44 -7.24 -13.48
C VAL A 215 19.03 -7.24 -11.98
N PRO A 216 19.82 -7.81 -11.04
CA PRO A 216 19.51 -7.72 -9.63
C PRO A 216 19.47 -6.27 -9.10
N GLU A 217 20.42 -5.43 -9.54
CA GLU A 217 20.47 -4.00 -9.17
C GLU A 217 19.23 -3.24 -9.68
N PHE A 218 18.84 -3.53 -10.92
CA PHE A 218 17.62 -2.95 -11.52
C PHE A 218 16.37 -3.38 -10.78
N LEU A 219 16.19 -4.67 -10.53
CA LEU A 219 15.04 -5.16 -9.78
C LEU A 219 15.02 -4.61 -8.35
N GLY A 220 16.17 -4.52 -7.69
CA GLY A 220 16.32 -3.89 -6.38
C GLY A 220 15.89 -2.42 -6.40
N GLY A 221 16.26 -1.68 -7.45
CA GLY A 221 15.82 -0.30 -7.68
C GLY A 221 14.31 -0.16 -7.86
N ILE A 222 13.69 -1.03 -8.68
CA ILE A 222 12.23 -1.09 -8.85
C ILE A 222 11.55 -1.38 -7.52
N LEU A 223 11.99 -2.41 -6.80
CA LEU A 223 11.43 -2.79 -5.51
C LEU A 223 11.50 -1.63 -4.52
N TRP A 224 12.65 -0.96 -4.43
CA TRP A 224 12.81 0.19 -3.54
C TRP A 224 11.89 1.35 -3.91
N SER A 225 11.81 1.71 -5.19
CA SER A 225 10.89 2.75 -5.67
C SER A 225 9.44 2.41 -5.32
N SER A 226 9.03 1.16 -5.54
CA SER A 226 7.68 0.68 -5.24
C SER A 226 7.36 0.63 -3.75
N VAL A 227 8.36 0.31 -2.89
CA VAL A 227 8.24 0.42 -1.43
C VAL A 227 8.00 1.89 -1.02
N CYS A 228 8.78 2.82 -1.57
CA CYS A 228 8.60 4.25 -1.27
C CYS A 228 7.24 4.78 -1.74
N GLU A 229 6.80 4.41 -2.94
CA GLU A 229 5.46 4.78 -3.45
C GLU A 229 4.34 4.17 -2.62
N SER A 230 4.49 2.92 -2.19
CA SER A 230 3.53 2.23 -1.32
C SER A 230 3.40 2.88 0.05
N LEU A 231 4.52 3.29 0.65
CA LEU A 231 4.54 4.03 1.92
C LEU A 231 3.87 5.40 1.80
N ALA A 232 4.11 6.11 0.68
CA ALA A 232 3.44 7.38 0.40
C ALA A 232 1.93 7.16 0.20
N SER A 233 1.55 6.14 -0.55
CA SER A 233 0.15 5.78 -0.82
C SER A 233 -0.59 5.36 0.45
N GLU A 234 0.00 4.53 1.31
CA GLU A 234 -0.56 4.14 2.60
C GLU A 234 -0.80 5.37 3.50
N SER A 235 0.18 6.28 3.55
CA SER A 235 0.08 7.49 4.35
C SER A 235 -0.97 8.46 3.79
N GLY A 236 -1.08 8.58 2.48
CA GLY A 236 -2.10 9.37 1.78
C GLY A 236 -3.50 8.84 2.01
N ALA A 237 -3.70 7.54 1.85
CA ALA A 237 -4.97 6.85 2.10
C ALA A 237 -5.40 6.98 3.56
N ARG A 238 -4.47 6.82 4.50
CA ARG A 238 -4.73 7.00 5.94
C ARG A 238 -5.13 8.42 6.27
N ARG A 239 -4.42 9.43 5.74
CA ARG A 239 -4.80 10.84 5.91
C ARG A 239 -6.21 11.12 5.43
N SER A 240 -6.56 10.65 4.22
CA SER A 240 -7.89 10.82 3.64
C SER A 240 -8.97 10.13 4.50
N ALA A 241 -8.71 8.90 4.96
CA ALA A 241 -9.63 8.16 5.84
C ALA A 241 -9.83 8.86 7.19
N MET A 242 -8.76 9.40 7.79
CA MET A 242 -8.86 10.13 9.07
C MET A 242 -9.59 11.46 8.91
N ASN A 243 -9.37 12.18 7.81
CA ASN A 243 -10.11 13.42 7.51
C ASN A 243 -11.62 13.12 7.37
N ALA A 244 -12.00 12.09 6.62
CA ALA A 244 -13.40 11.66 6.51
C ALA A 244 -13.99 11.26 7.87
N ALA A 245 -13.23 10.54 8.69
CA ALA A 245 -13.65 10.17 10.04
C ALA A 245 -13.87 11.38 10.94
N ASN A 246 -13.00 12.41 10.85
CA ASN A 246 -13.14 13.66 11.60
C ASN A 246 -14.43 14.41 11.20
N LYS A 247 -14.70 14.51 9.89
CA LYS A 247 -15.93 15.13 9.39
C LYS A 247 -17.18 14.41 9.89
N ASN A 248 -17.21 13.09 9.76
CA ASN A 248 -18.33 12.27 10.23
C ASN A 248 -18.54 12.39 11.76
N ALA A 249 -17.43 12.44 12.52
CA ALA A 249 -17.49 12.64 13.97
C ALA A 249 -18.10 14.00 14.33
N GLY A 250 -17.77 15.07 13.61
CA GLY A 250 -18.40 16.37 13.77
C GLY A 250 -19.93 16.33 13.56
N GLU A 251 -20.37 15.73 12.46
CA GLU A 251 -21.81 15.59 12.14
C GLU A 251 -22.57 14.77 13.21
N ILE A 252 -21.92 13.73 13.76
CA ILE A 252 -22.49 12.94 14.86
C ILE A 252 -22.60 13.79 16.14
N ILE A 253 -21.58 14.58 16.46
CA ILE A 253 -21.60 15.47 17.63
C ILE A 253 -22.73 16.48 17.50
N ASP A 254 -22.89 17.15 16.36
CA ASP A 254 -23.96 18.13 16.13
C ASP A 254 -25.34 17.50 16.30
N THR A 255 -25.51 16.29 15.73
CA THR A 255 -26.77 15.54 15.88
C THR A 255 -27.05 15.18 17.35
N LEU A 256 -26.03 14.76 18.09
CA LEU A 256 -26.18 14.43 19.50
C LEU A 256 -26.42 15.66 20.36
N MET A 257 -25.84 16.82 20.04
CA MET A 257 -26.07 18.09 20.71
C MET A 257 -27.55 18.55 20.56
N LEU A 258 -28.13 18.41 19.36
CA LEU A 258 -29.55 18.68 19.15
C LEU A 258 -30.43 17.77 20.01
N LYS A 259 -30.14 16.47 20.06
CA LYS A 259 -30.87 15.51 20.91
C LYS A 259 -30.71 15.83 22.39
N TYR A 260 -29.52 16.21 22.84
CA TYR A 260 -29.24 16.61 24.20
C TYR A 260 -30.08 17.83 24.60
N ASN A 261 -30.08 18.87 23.76
CA ASN A 261 -30.83 20.08 24.03
C ASN A 261 -32.34 19.83 24.13
N ARG A 262 -32.90 18.98 23.24
CA ARG A 262 -34.31 18.57 23.30
C ARG A 262 -34.63 17.81 24.60
N ALA A 263 -33.79 16.83 24.95
CA ALA A 263 -33.95 16.07 26.19
C ALA A 263 -33.86 16.98 27.43
N ARG A 264 -32.90 17.92 27.42
CA ARG A 264 -32.77 18.92 28.52
C ARG A 264 -34.01 19.76 28.66
N GLN A 265 -34.57 20.29 27.55
CA GLN A 265 -35.80 21.09 27.58
C GLN A 265 -36.96 20.26 28.09
N ALA A 266 -37.09 19.00 27.69
CA ALA A 266 -38.18 18.11 28.16
C ALA A 266 -38.09 17.86 29.68
N VAL A 267 -36.87 17.61 30.20
CA VAL A 267 -36.66 17.42 31.66
C VAL A 267 -37.00 18.69 32.42
N ILE A 268 -36.51 19.86 31.96
CA ILE A 268 -36.83 21.15 32.61
C ILE A 268 -38.33 21.40 32.60
N THR A 269 -39.03 21.18 31.49
CA THR A 269 -40.48 21.34 31.39
C THR A 269 -41.20 20.40 32.34
N GLN A 270 -40.77 19.14 32.43
CA GLN A 270 -41.34 18.17 33.36
C GLN A 270 -41.15 18.60 34.82
N GLU A 271 -39.94 19.01 35.22
CA GLU A 271 -39.65 19.50 36.57
C GLU A 271 -40.52 20.72 36.95
N ILE A 272 -40.65 21.68 36.00
CA ILE A 272 -41.53 22.85 36.22
C ILE A 272 -42.99 22.40 36.38
N THR A 273 -43.46 21.49 35.53
CA THR A 273 -44.85 21.00 35.61
C THR A 273 -45.09 20.26 36.92
N GLU A 274 -44.17 19.45 37.40
CA GLU A 274 -44.24 18.73 38.66
C GLU A 274 -44.28 19.70 39.87
N ILE A 275 -43.46 20.77 39.83
CA ILE A 275 -43.46 21.81 40.88
C ILE A 275 -44.80 22.56 40.90
N VAL A 276 -45.30 22.98 39.73
CA VAL A 276 -46.56 23.73 39.63
C VAL A 276 -47.75 22.87 40.09
N SER A 277 -47.84 21.62 39.62
CA SER A 277 -48.90 20.67 40.04
C SER A 277 -48.81 20.34 41.52
N GLY A 278 -47.58 20.24 42.09
CA GLY A 278 -47.41 20.06 43.55
C GLY A 278 -47.85 21.28 44.37
N ALA A 279 -47.69 22.50 43.83
CA ALA A 279 -48.10 23.73 44.50
C ALA A 279 -49.66 23.97 44.43
N GLU A 280 -50.31 23.40 43.42
CA GLU A 280 -51.80 23.47 43.31
C GLU A 280 -52.55 22.51 44.25
N VAL A 281 -51.86 21.53 44.81
CA VAL A 281 -52.42 20.51 45.72
C VAL A 281 -52.24 20.90 47.20
N LEU A 282 -51.45 21.93 47.50
CA LEU A 282 -51.31 22.53 48.83
C LEU A 282 -52.21 23.72 48.99
#